data_636e3a5061a02749bc08413344032932
#
_entry.id   636e3a5061a02749bc08413344032932
#
_cell.length_a   1.000
_cell.length_b   1.000
_cell.length_c   1.000
_cell.angle_alpha   90.00
_cell.angle_beta   90.00
_cell.angle_gamma   90.00
#
_symmetry.space_group_name_H-M   'P 1'
#
loop_
_entity.id
_entity.type
_entity.pdbx_description
1 polymer ?
#
loop_
_entity_poly.entity_id
_entity_poly.type
_entity_poly.pdbx_seq_one_letter_code
_entity_poly.pdbx_strand_id
1 'polypeptide(L)'
;MIGKLIVIEGTDGSGKQTQSNLLYENLSNLGYKVKKITFPNYESNACYPVKMYLNGEFGNNDDVNVFASSTFYAVDRYASFKTTWEKLYNEGYIIIADRYTISNIIHQGNRITDEKEFMEYNKWIIDLEWNKFNLPTPDLIILLDMPYTYSNLLIKNRKNKINGSMKKDILEADEKQKKRAYDVTKKIAKMYDMKIINCTINDSIKDIEDIQNEILKFVKEIIK
;
A
#
# COMPACT_ATOMS: atom_id res chain seq x y z
N MET A 1 -8.67 -1.81 24.84
CA MET A 1 -7.97 -2.74 23.92
C MET A 1 -7.30 -1.90 22.86
N ILE A 2 -6.09 -2.25 22.44
CA ILE A 2 -5.42 -1.65 21.28
C ILE A 2 -6.25 -1.96 20.03
N GLY A 3 -6.28 -1.04 19.08
CA GLY A 3 -7.00 -1.17 17.82
C GLY A 3 -6.46 -2.29 16.92
N LYS A 4 -7.06 -2.43 15.75
CA LYS A 4 -6.62 -3.35 14.71
C LYS A 4 -6.15 -2.58 13.49
N LEU A 5 -5.05 -3.02 12.88
CA LEU A 5 -4.53 -2.45 11.63
C LEU A 5 -4.72 -3.43 10.48
N ILE A 6 -5.58 -3.08 9.54
CA ILE A 6 -5.88 -3.84 8.32
C ILE A 6 -5.29 -3.11 7.15
N VAL A 7 -4.44 -3.76 6.38
CA VAL A 7 -3.77 -3.18 5.22
C VAL A 7 -4.29 -3.78 3.93
N ILE A 8 -4.67 -2.94 2.98
CA ILE A 8 -5.01 -3.35 1.62
C ILE A 8 -3.81 -3.01 0.72
N GLU A 9 -3.15 -4.03 0.21
CA GLU A 9 -1.99 -3.95 -0.66
C GLU A 9 -2.30 -4.39 -2.09
N GLY A 10 -1.43 -4.07 -3.00
CA GLY A 10 -1.49 -4.43 -4.40
C GLY A 10 -0.80 -3.40 -5.30
N THR A 11 -0.58 -3.76 -6.56
CA THR A 11 0.00 -2.85 -7.56
C THR A 11 -0.95 -1.71 -7.92
N ASP A 12 -0.45 -0.71 -8.65
CA ASP A 12 -1.29 0.39 -9.13
C ASP A 12 -2.40 -0.15 -10.04
N GLY A 13 -3.62 0.40 -9.87
CA GLY A 13 -4.80 -0.07 -10.61
C GLY A 13 -5.43 -1.36 -10.11
N SER A 14 -5.01 -1.93 -8.97
CA SER A 14 -5.62 -3.15 -8.42
C SER A 14 -6.95 -2.95 -7.67
N GLY A 15 -7.45 -1.72 -7.56
CA GLY A 15 -8.71 -1.44 -6.88
C GLY A 15 -8.61 -1.16 -5.37
N LYS A 16 -7.40 -1.01 -4.80
CA LYS A 16 -7.18 -0.75 -3.36
C LYS A 16 -8.03 0.37 -2.79
N GLN A 17 -8.04 1.52 -3.45
CA GLN A 17 -8.82 2.67 -3.01
C GLN A 17 -10.31 2.37 -2.93
N THR A 18 -10.86 1.70 -3.94
CA THR A 18 -12.27 1.29 -3.98
C THR A 18 -12.58 0.33 -2.83
N GLN A 19 -11.78 -0.72 -2.69
CA GLN A 19 -12.01 -1.75 -1.67
C GLN A 19 -11.78 -1.23 -0.24
N SER A 20 -10.81 -0.36 -0.02
CA SER A 20 -10.59 0.26 1.30
C SER A 20 -11.71 1.23 1.69
N ASN A 21 -12.32 1.94 0.71
CA ASN A 21 -13.50 2.78 0.96
C ASN A 21 -14.71 1.92 1.34
N LEU A 22 -15.00 0.89 0.55
CA LEU A 22 -16.12 -0.02 0.83
C LEU A 22 -15.95 -0.74 2.16
N LEU A 23 -14.74 -1.16 2.50
CA LEU A 23 -14.47 -1.77 3.81
C LEU A 23 -14.74 -0.79 4.95
N TYR A 24 -14.32 0.47 4.80
CA TYR A 24 -14.62 1.53 5.76
C TYR A 24 -16.13 1.74 5.93
N GLU A 25 -16.88 1.85 4.84
CA GLU A 25 -18.33 2.03 4.84
C GLU A 25 -19.02 0.82 5.50
N ASN A 26 -18.67 -0.39 5.10
CA ASN A 26 -19.27 -1.62 5.63
C ASN A 26 -19.05 -1.77 7.14
N LEU A 27 -17.83 -1.55 7.63
CA LEU A 27 -17.57 -1.65 9.05
C LEU A 27 -18.19 -0.52 9.86
N SER A 28 -18.24 0.70 9.31
CA SER A 28 -18.93 1.83 9.92
C SER A 28 -20.45 1.58 10.06
N ASN A 29 -21.07 1.04 9.02
CA ASN A 29 -22.49 0.69 9.03
C ASN A 29 -22.83 -0.44 10.02
N LEU A 30 -21.85 -1.30 10.32
CA LEU A 30 -21.95 -2.32 11.36
C LEU A 30 -21.69 -1.78 12.77
N GLY A 31 -21.42 -0.48 12.93
CA GLY A 31 -21.23 0.19 14.22
C GLY A 31 -19.82 0.12 14.78
N TYR A 32 -18.83 -0.36 14.03
CA TYR A 32 -17.44 -0.35 14.47
C TYR A 32 -16.85 1.07 14.43
N LYS A 33 -15.93 1.35 15.35
CA LYS A 33 -15.09 2.55 15.30
C LYS A 33 -13.98 2.34 14.26
N VAL A 34 -14.08 3.02 13.14
CA VAL A 34 -13.16 2.82 12.01
C VAL A 34 -12.49 4.13 11.61
N LYS A 35 -11.24 4.05 11.21
CA LYS A 35 -10.51 5.13 10.55
C LYS A 35 -9.83 4.61 9.30
N LYS A 36 -10.06 5.26 8.17
CA LYS A 36 -9.29 5.00 6.95
C LYS A 36 -8.11 5.94 6.85
N ILE A 37 -6.97 5.40 6.43
CA ILE A 37 -5.74 6.12 6.09
C ILE A 37 -5.22 5.66 4.72
N THR A 38 -4.43 6.49 4.09
CA THR A 38 -3.89 6.19 2.73
C THR A 38 -2.45 6.67 2.64
N PHE A 39 -1.60 5.90 1.97
CA PHE A 39 -0.22 6.27 1.70
C PHE A 39 0.12 6.16 0.21
N PRO A 40 0.90 7.11 -0.35
CA PRO A 40 1.35 8.34 0.31
C PRO A 40 0.18 9.26 0.68
N ASN A 41 0.32 9.99 1.80
CA ASN A 41 -0.65 11.01 2.21
C ASN A 41 -0.32 12.35 1.55
N TYR A 42 -0.74 12.54 0.31
CA TYR A 42 -0.42 13.72 -0.48
C TYR A 42 -0.91 15.05 0.12
N GLU A 43 -1.86 15.04 1.05
CA GLU A 43 -2.33 16.24 1.74
C GLU A 43 -1.38 16.67 2.88
N SER A 44 -0.51 15.77 3.34
CA SER A 44 0.44 16.05 4.41
C SER A 44 1.70 16.78 3.90
N ASN A 45 2.19 17.73 4.69
CA ASN A 45 3.50 18.34 4.46
C ASN A 45 4.65 17.32 4.61
N ALA A 46 4.49 16.29 5.43
CA ALA A 46 5.47 15.22 5.58
C ALA A 46 5.66 14.38 4.30
N CYS A 47 4.68 14.39 3.40
CA CYS A 47 4.73 13.75 2.10
C CYS A 47 5.51 14.58 1.04
N TYR A 48 6.01 15.75 1.39
CA TYR A 48 6.69 16.62 0.41
C TYR A 48 7.90 15.96 -0.27
N PRO A 49 8.82 15.26 0.44
CA PRO A 49 9.91 14.53 -0.21
C PRO A 49 9.44 13.44 -1.17
N VAL A 50 8.32 12.77 -0.87
CA VAL A 50 7.70 11.80 -1.80
C VAL A 50 7.23 12.49 -3.07
N LYS A 51 6.58 13.67 -2.96
CA LYS A 51 6.14 14.44 -4.12
C LYS A 51 7.31 14.87 -4.99
N MET A 52 8.38 15.39 -4.39
CA MET A 52 9.62 15.77 -5.11
C MET A 52 10.20 14.57 -5.87
N TYR A 53 10.31 13.42 -5.20
CA TYR A 53 10.79 12.19 -5.82
C TYR A 53 9.92 11.77 -7.02
N LEU A 54 8.61 11.71 -6.84
CA LEU A 54 7.67 11.28 -7.89
C LEU A 54 7.59 12.27 -9.06
N ASN A 55 7.85 13.56 -8.81
CA ASN A 55 7.97 14.59 -9.84
C ASN A 55 9.31 14.56 -10.59
N GLY A 56 10.26 13.74 -10.15
CA GLY A 56 11.59 13.63 -10.77
C GLY A 56 12.54 14.75 -10.37
N GLU A 57 12.28 15.48 -9.27
CA GLU A 57 13.15 16.58 -8.80
C GLU A 57 14.51 16.07 -8.27
N PHE A 58 14.60 14.78 -7.95
CA PHE A 58 15.84 14.10 -7.56
C PHE A 58 16.47 13.29 -8.71
N GLY A 59 16.02 13.50 -9.95
CA GLY A 59 16.39 12.69 -11.11
C GLY A 59 15.37 11.59 -11.41
N ASN A 60 15.78 10.64 -12.23
CA ASN A 60 14.96 9.48 -12.57
C ASN A 60 14.93 8.47 -11.41
N ASN A 61 14.08 7.46 -11.53
CA ASN A 61 13.96 6.43 -10.51
C ASN A 61 15.30 5.73 -10.18
N ASP A 62 16.15 5.51 -11.15
CA ASP A 62 17.46 4.86 -10.95
C ASP A 62 18.53 5.79 -10.34
N ASP A 63 18.32 7.11 -10.37
CA ASP A 63 19.22 8.10 -9.76
C ASP A 63 19.02 8.18 -8.23
N VAL A 64 17.89 7.68 -7.71
CA VAL A 64 17.56 7.73 -6.28
C VAL A 64 17.73 6.36 -5.64
N ASN A 65 18.62 6.27 -4.66
CA ASN A 65 18.87 5.05 -3.91
C ASN A 65 17.58 4.53 -3.25
N VAL A 66 17.40 3.20 -3.25
CA VAL A 66 16.19 2.54 -2.71
C VAL A 66 15.96 2.83 -1.22
N PHE A 67 17.03 2.97 -0.44
CA PHE A 67 16.93 3.30 0.98
C PHE A 67 16.46 4.76 1.18
N ALA A 68 16.98 5.69 0.39
CA ALA A 68 16.56 7.09 0.43
C ALA A 68 15.08 7.24 0.04
N SER A 69 14.68 6.69 -1.12
CA SER A 69 13.29 6.76 -1.56
C SER A 69 12.33 6.11 -0.55
N SER A 70 12.70 4.96 0.02
CA SER A 70 11.89 4.29 1.06
C SER A 70 11.76 5.11 2.33
N THR A 71 12.82 5.83 2.72
CA THR A 71 12.79 6.71 3.89
C THR A 71 11.77 7.84 3.72
N PHE A 72 11.62 8.41 2.52
CA PHE A 72 10.61 9.44 2.27
C PHE A 72 9.20 8.95 2.59
N TYR A 73 8.86 7.72 2.16
CA TYR A 73 7.57 7.11 2.48
C TYR A 73 7.44 6.72 3.96
N ALA A 74 8.54 6.28 4.60
CA ALA A 74 8.54 5.95 6.02
C ALA A 74 8.27 7.17 6.89
N VAL A 75 8.85 8.34 6.55
CA VAL A 75 8.59 9.61 7.25
C VAL A 75 7.13 10.04 7.10
N ASP A 76 6.52 9.89 5.92
CA ASP A 76 5.11 10.18 5.69
C ASP A 76 4.21 9.30 6.59
N ARG A 77 4.50 8.00 6.70
CA ARG A 77 3.78 7.08 7.59
C ARG A 77 3.93 7.42 9.06
N TYR A 78 5.16 7.72 9.49
CA TYR A 78 5.43 8.11 10.87
C TYR A 78 4.70 9.40 11.26
N ALA A 79 4.79 10.43 10.42
CA ALA A 79 4.09 11.70 10.67
C ALA A 79 2.57 11.49 10.73
N SER A 80 2.01 10.72 9.78
CA SER A 80 0.59 10.38 9.79
C SER A 80 0.20 9.65 11.08
N PHE A 81 0.98 8.66 11.52
CA PHE A 81 0.72 7.94 12.76
C PHE A 81 0.63 8.90 13.93
N LYS A 82 1.66 9.67 14.16
CA LYS A 82 1.77 10.56 15.32
C LYS A 82 0.71 11.66 15.36
N THR A 83 0.31 12.17 14.19
CA THR A 83 -0.57 13.34 14.12
C THR A 83 -2.04 13.03 13.90
N THR A 84 -2.36 11.83 13.35
CA THR A 84 -3.74 11.57 12.90
C THR A 84 -4.39 10.34 13.49
N TRP A 85 -3.67 9.24 13.73
CA TRP A 85 -4.34 7.99 14.08
C TRP A 85 -3.74 7.20 15.26
N GLU A 86 -2.62 7.60 15.85
CA GLU A 86 -2.05 6.95 17.04
C GLU A 86 -3.06 6.91 18.22
N LYS A 87 -3.70 8.04 18.50
CA LYS A 87 -4.71 8.14 19.54
C LYS A 87 -5.89 7.21 19.29
N LEU A 88 -6.42 7.24 18.07
CA LEU A 88 -7.55 6.40 17.67
C LEU A 88 -7.21 4.91 17.77
N TYR A 89 -6.02 4.53 17.30
CA TYR A 89 -5.53 3.15 17.41
C TYR A 89 -5.46 2.71 18.87
N ASN A 90 -4.91 3.54 19.77
CA ASN A 90 -4.84 3.24 21.19
C ASN A 90 -6.23 3.21 21.87
N GLU A 91 -7.22 3.88 21.31
CA GLU A 91 -8.63 3.86 21.74
C GLU A 91 -9.44 2.68 21.17
N GLY A 92 -8.79 1.76 20.43
CA GLY A 92 -9.42 0.55 19.92
C GLY A 92 -10.11 0.68 18.57
N TYR A 93 -9.78 1.70 17.78
CA TYR A 93 -10.31 1.83 16.42
C TYR A 93 -9.72 0.76 15.50
N ILE A 94 -10.49 0.34 14.52
CA ILE A 94 -10.03 -0.42 13.36
C ILE A 94 -9.45 0.58 12.36
N ILE A 95 -8.16 0.47 12.08
CA ILE A 95 -7.47 1.30 11.10
C ILE A 95 -7.39 0.53 9.78
N ILE A 96 -7.92 1.11 8.71
CA ILE A 96 -7.85 0.56 7.35
C ILE A 96 -6.84 1.39 6.57
N ALA A 97 -5.75 0.77 6.17
CA ALA A 97 -4.69 1.42 5.39
C ALA A 97 -4.75 1.00 3.91
N ASP A 98 -4.91 1.97 3.01
CA ASP A 98 -4.62 1.81 1.59
C ASP A 98 -3.12 2.01 1.40
N ARG A 99 -2.35 0.93 1.30
CA ARG A 99 -0.90 0.82 1.38
C ARG A 99 -0.33 1.05 2.78
N TYR A 100 0.82 0.42 3.03
CA TYR A 100 1.59 0.59 4.27
C TYR A 100 3.07 0.26 4.04
N THR A 101 3.80 -0.21 5.04
CA THR A 101 5.25 -0.53 4.98
C THR A 101 5.60 -1.48 3.84
N ILE A 102 4.78 -2.52 3.61
CA ILE A 102 5.03 -3.56 2.58
C ILE A 102 5.02 -2.97 1.17
N SER A 103 4.31 -1.86 0.94
CA SER A 103 4.38 -1.13 -0.33
C SER A 103 5.80 -0.72 -0.72
N ASN A 104 6.68 -0.38 0.25
CA ASN A 104 8.08 -0.09 -0.05
C ASN A 104 8.81 -1.32 -0.61
N ILE A 105 8.54 -2.50 -0.06
CA ILE A 105 9.17 -3.75 -0.52
C ILE A 105 8.70 -4.07 -1.94
N ILE A 106 7.40 -3.87 -2.22
CA ILE A 106 6.83 -4.10 -3.55
C ILE A 106 7.36 -3.11 -4.58
N HIS A 107 7.41 -1.81 -4.25
CA HIS A 107 7.64 -0.75 -5.23
C HIS A 107 9.09 -0.26 -5.29
N GLN A 108 9.82 -0.23 -4.16
CA GLN A 108 11.21 0.17 -4.12
C GLN A 108 12.14 -1.06 -4.14
N GLY A 109 11.83 -2.07 -3.32
CA GLY A 109 12.62 -3.28 -3.21
C GLY A 109 12.73 -4.10 -4.50
N ASN A 110 11.75 -4.02 -5.40
CA ASN A 110 11.80 -4.73 -6.70
C ASN A 110 12.94 -4.25 -7.63
N ARG A 111 13.61 -3.15 -7.29
CA ARG A 111 14.79 -2.64 -8.00
C ARG A 111 16.07 -3.40 -7.63
N ILE A 112 16.06 -4.08 -6.49
CA ILE A 112 17.18 -4.89 -6.01
C ILE A 112 17.05 -6.28 -6.65
N THR A 113 18.01 -6.66 -7.47
CA THR A 113 18.01 -7.93 -8.20
C THR A 113 18.76 -9.05 -7.47
N ASP A 114 19.74 -8.70 -6.63
CA ASP A 114 20.44 -9.65 -5.79
C ASP A 114 19.55 -10.07 -4.61
N GLU A 115 19.42 -11.38 -4.41
CA GLU A 115 18.52 -11.95 -3.39
C GLU A 115 18.96 -11.61 -1.96
N LYS A 116 20.27 -11.59 -1.71
CA LYS A 116 20.80 -11.28 -0.38
C LYS A 116 20.58 -9.81 -0.05
N GLU A 117 20.89 -8.91 -0.98
CA GLU A 117 20.64 -7.48 -0.84
C GLU A 117 19.14 -7.19 -0.66
N PHE A 118 18.28 -7.89 -1.40
CA PHE A 118 16.82 -7.77 -1.25
C PHE A 118 16.36 -8.18 0.16
N MET A 119 16.91 -9.26 0.71
CA MET A 119 16.58 -9.70 2.07
C MET A 119 17.13 -8.74 3.15
N GLU A 120 18.31 -8.16 2.93
CA GLU A 120 18.89 -7.13 3.81
C GLU A 120 18.05 -5.86 3.80
N TYR A 121 17.62 -5.41 2.62
CA TYR A 121 16.69 -4.28 2.47
C TYR A 121 15.36 -4.53 3.18
N ASN A 122 14.78 -5.73 3.04
CA ASN A 122 13.53 -6.09 3.71
C ASN A 122 13.68 -6.01 5.24
N LYS A 123 14.75 -6.56 5.79
CA LYS A 123 15.03 -6.48 7.23
C LYS A 123 15.19 -5.03 7.68
N TRP A 124 15.90 -4.23 6.89
CA TRP A 124 16.14 -2.83 7.20
C TRP A 124 14.86 -2.01 7.25
N ILE A 125 13.98 -2.11 6.25
CA ILE A 125 12.76 -1.29 6.21
C ILE A 125 11.77 -1.70 7.31
N ILE A 126 11.68 -2.99 7.62
CA ILE A 126 10.87 -3.50 8.73
C ILE A 126 11.44 -3.02 10.07
N ASP A 127 12.74 -3.11 10.28
CA ASP A 127 13.39 -2.62 11.51
C ASP A 127 13.20 -1.10 11.67
N LEU A 128 13.37 -0.34 10.59
CA LEU A 128 13.16 1.10 10.61
C LEU A 128 11.75 1.47 11.05
N GLU A 129 10.73 0.89 10.39
CA GLU A 129 9.36 1.33 10.60
C GLU A 129 8.71 0.69 11.83
N TRP A 130 8.83 -0.62 12.02
CA TRP A 130 8.14 -1.31 13.11
C TRP A 130 8.89 -1.25 14.43
N ASN A 131 10.26 -1.28 14.41
CA ASN A 131 11.05 -1.29 15.64
C ASN A 131 11.57 0.09 16.03
N LYS A 132 12.12 0.89 15.08
CA LYS A 132 12.71 2.21 15.41
C LYS A 132 11.66 3.32 15.46
N PHE A 133 10.72 3.34 14.52
CA PHE A 133 9.62 4.30 14.49
C PHE A 133 8.44 3.87 15.38
N ASN A 134 8.43 2.63 15.87
CA ASN A 134 7.33 2.02 16.63
C ASN A 134 5.97 2.14 15.91
N LEU A 135 5.98 2.03 14.59
CA LEU A 135 4.73 1.96 13.84
C LEU A 135 4.04 0.61 14.09
N PRO A 136 2.71 0.57 14.25
CA PRO A 136 1.99 -0.68 14.46
C PRO A 136 2.24 -1.70 13.35
N THR A 137 2.50 -2.94 13.74
CA THR A 137 2.53 -4.07 12.81
C THR A 137 1.10 -4.41 12.40
N PRO A 138 0.82 -4.63 11.10
CA PRO A 138 -0.52 -5.01 10.66
C PRO A 138 -1.02 -6.31 11.28
N ASP A 139 -2.29 -6.31 11.72
CA ASP A 139 -2.99 -7.53 12.15
C ASP A 139 -3.45 -8.38 10.95
N LEU A 140 -3.68 -7.73 9.81
CA LEU A 140 -4.07 -8.37 8.56
C LEU A 140 -3.56 -7.58 7.38
N ILE A 141 -2.92 -8.27 6.43
CA ILE A 141 -2.54 -7.70 5.14
C ILE A 141 -3.26 -8.48 4.04
N ILE A 142 -4.00 -7.76 3.21
CA ILE A 142 -4.73 -8.33 2.08
C ILE A 142 -4.07 -7.84 0.79
N LEU A 143 -3.63 -8.75 -0.05
CA LEU A 143 -3.13 -8.47 -1.39
C LEU A 143 -4.25 -8.61 -2.41
N LEU A 144 -4.56 -7.54 -3.12
CA LEU A 144 -5.40 -7.58 -4.31
C LEU A 144 -4.54 -8.00 -5.50
N ASP A 145 -4.61 -9.29 -5.85
CA ASP A 145 -3.88 -9.86 -7.00
C ASP A 145 -4.64 -9.53 -8.29
N MET A 146 -4.36 -8.34 -8.83
CA MET A 146 -4.86 -7.89 -10.13
C MET A 146 -3.76 -8.07 -11.17
N PRO A 147 -3.93 -8.93 -12.17
CA PRO A 147 -2.93 -9.12 -13.22
C PRO A 147 -2.56 -7.80 -13.90
N TYR A 148 -1.27 -7.65 -14.21
CA TYR A 148 -0.69 -6.43 -14.76
C TYR A 148 -1.44 -5.89 -15.99
N THR A 149 -1.92 -6.78 -16.86
CA THR A 149 -2.68 -6.42 -18.06
C THR A 149 -3.97 -5.65 -17.75
N TYR A 150 -4.72 -6.09 -16.73
CA TYR A 150 -5.96 -5.46 -16.31
C TYR A 150 -5.70 -4.18 -15.50
N SER A 151 -4.70 -4.20 -14.61
CA SER A 151 -4.36 -3.02 -13.81
C SER A 151 -3.94 -1.84 -14.68
N ASN A 152 -3.19 -2.08 -15.75
CA ASN A 152 -2.81 -1.05 -16.72
C ASN A 152 -4.02 -0.43 -17.43
N LEU A 153 -5.02 -1.24 -17.78
CA LEU A 153 -6.25 -0.72 -18.40
C LEU A 153 -6.99 0.22 -17.43
N LEU A 154 -7.08 -0.16 -16.16
CA LEU A 154 -7.80 0.62 -15.13
C LEU A 154 -7.11 1.96 -14.81
N ILE A 155 -5.79 2.08 -14.98
CA ILE A 155 -5.08 3.34 -14.69
C ILE A 155 -4.85 4.21 -15.92
N LYS A 156 -5.14 3.71 -17.14
CA LYS A 156 -4.80 4.41 -18.40
C LYS A 156 -5.36 5.83 -18.47
N ASN A 157 -6.56 6.03 -17.97
CA ASN A 157 -7.28 7.31 -18.02
C ASN A 157 -7.29 8.05 -16.66
N ARG A 158 -6.52 7.58 -15.66
CA ARG A 158 -6.48 8.18 -14.34
C ARG A 158 -5.56 9.41 -14.36
N LYS A 159 -6.03 10.52 -13.78
CA LYS A 159 -5.22 11.71 -13.53
C LYS A 159 -4.14 11.42 -12.48
N ASN A 160 -3.01 12.12 -12.62
CA ASN A 160 -1.93 12.12 -11.63
C ASN A 160 -2.45 12.59 -10.26
N LYS A 161 -2.16 11.83 -9.21
CA LYS A 161 -2.66 12.10 -7.86
C LYS A 161 -2.01 13.31 -7.19
N ILE A 162 -0.83 13.73 -7.67
CA ILE A 162 -0.07 14.84 -7.09
C ILE A 162 -0.60 16.19 -7.60
N ASN A 163 -0.80 16.32 -8.90
CA ASN A 163 -1.07 17.59 -9.56
C ASN A 163 -2.32 17.61 -10.45
N GLY A 164 -3.06 16.51 -10.52
CA GLY A 164 -4.29 16.40 -11.32
C GLY A 164 -4.10 16.38 -12.84
N SER A 165 -2.86 16.41 -13.33
CA SER A 165 -2.56 16.39 -14.76
C SER A 165 -2.73 14.99 -15.36
N MET A 166 -2.68 14.89 -16.68
CA MET A 166 -2.62 13.59 -17.39
C MET A 166 -1.19 13.02 -17.49
N LYS A 167 -0.16 13.78 -17.05
CA LYS A 167 1.23 13.32 -17.03
C LYS A 167 1.42 12.36 -15.86
N LYS A 168 1.87 11.14 -16.15
CA LYS A 168 2.21 10.12 -15.14
C LYS A 168 3.44 10.55 -14.35
N ASP A 169 3.52 10.14 -13.07
CA ASP A 169 4.75 10.27 -12.30
C ASP A 169 5.84 9.30 -12.80
N ILE A 170 7.05 9.41 -12.24
CA ILE A 170 8.21 8.64 -12.74
C ILE A 170 8.04 7.12 -12.55
N LEU A 171 7.30 6.68 -11.54
CA LEU A 171 7.04 5.25 -11.30
C LEU A 171 5.90 4.73 -12.17
N GLU A 172 4.84 5.51 -12.34
CA GLU A 172 3.71 5.16 -13.20
C GLU A 172 4.12 5.14 -14.70
N ALA A 173 5.16 5.88 -15.09
CA ALA A 173 5.70 5.88 -16.45
C ALA A 173 6.61 4.68 -16.75
N ASP A 174 7.19 4.04 -15.72
CA ASP A 174 8.11 2.90 -15.89
C ASP A 174 7.37 1.56 -15.97
N GLU A 175 7.06 1.13 -17.19
CA GLU A 175 6.36 -0.14 -17.46
C GLU A 175 7.16 -1.37 -16.97
N LYS A 176 8.49 -1.33 -17.04
CA LYS A 176 9.34 -2.44 -16.58
C LYS A 176 9.27 -2.58 -15.06
N GLN A 177 9.30 -1.46 -14.37
CA GLN A 177 9.17 -1.46 -12.92
C GLN A 177 7.79 -1.92 -12.46
N LYS A 178 6.72 -1.48 -13.10
CA LYS A 178 5.36 -1.93 -12.77
C LYS A 178 5.21 -3.44 -12.92
N LYS A 179 5.78 -4.02 -13.99
CA LYS A 179 5.78 -5.46 -14.19
C LYS A 179 6.60 -6.17 -13.10
N ARG A 180 7.83 -5.71 -12.82
CA ARG A 180 8.65 -6.26 -11.71
C ARG A 180 7.91 -6.17 -10.37
N ALA A 181 7.26 -5.03 -10.08
CA ALA A 181 6.47 -4.88 -8.87
C ALA A 181 5.36 -5.94 -8.76
N TYR A 182 4.66 -6.22 -9.87
CA TYR A 182 3.66 -7.30 -9.89
C TYR A 182 4.30 -8.68 -9.68
N ASP A 183 5.38 -8.97 -10.37
CA ASP A 183 6.05 -10.29 -10.32
C ASP A 183 6.54 -10.63 -8.90
N VAL A 184 6.98 -9.63 -8.12
CA VAL A 184 7.45 -9.88 -6.75
C VAL A 184 6.33 -9.96 -5.71
N THR A 185 5.11 -9.50 -6.00
CA THR A 185 4.02 -9.47 -5.01
C THR A 185 3.71 -10.84 -4.40
N LYS A 186 3.72 -11.91 -5.20
CA LYS A 186 3.43 -13.27 -4.72
C LYS A 186 4.50 -13.80 -3.76
N LYS A 187 5.77 -13.48 -4.05
CA LYS A 187 6.89 -13.81 -3.16
C LYS A 187 6.73 -13.07 -1.81
N ILE A 188 6.46 -11.77 -1.88
CA ILE A 188 6.26 -10.92 -0.70
C ILE A 188 5.02 -11.37 0.08
N ALA A 189 3.93 -11.70 -0.60
CA ALA A 189 2.72 -12.19 0.04
C ALA A 189 2.97 -13.44 0.89
N LYS A 190 3.79 -14.37 0.39
CA LYS A 190 4.20 -15.56 1.15
C LYS A 190 5.11 -15.21 2.34
N MET A 191 6.02 -14.25 2.17
CA MET A 191 6.95 -13.83 3.25
C MET A 191 6.23 -13.19 4.44
N TYR A 192 5.13 -12.48 4.18
CA TYR A 192 4.38 -11.70 5.19
C TYR A 192 2.99 -12.27 5.48
N ASP A 193 2.73 -13.53 5.16
CA ASP A 193 1.43 -14.22 5.36
C ASP A 193 0.23 -13.39 4.91
N MET A 194 0.37 -12.70 3.76
CA MET A 194 -0.72 -11.89 3.22
C MET A 194 -1.86 -12.77 2.70
N LYS A 195 -3.10 -12.35 2.92
CA LYS A 195 -4.27 -13.01 2.34
C LYS A 195 -4.45 -12.53 0.91
N ILE A 196 -4.30 -13.43 -0.06
CA ILE A 196 -4.38 -13.09 -1.48
C ILE A 196 -5.82 -13.22 -1.96
N ILE A 197 -6.32 -12.14 -2.57
CA ILE A 197 -7.62 -12.13 -3.26
C ILE A 197 -7.36 -12.00 -4.77
N ASN A 198 -7.68 -13.04 -5.52
CA ASN A 198 -7.63 -12.98 -6.97
C ASN A 198 -8.73 -12.04 -7.47
N CYS A 199 -8.33 -10.97 -8.14
CA CYS A 199 -9.26 -9.95 -8.65
C CYS A 199 -9.84 -10.29 -10.04
N THR A 200 -9.51 -11.46 -10.59
CA THR A 200 -10.01 -11.93 -11.89
C THR A 200 -10.61 -13.34 -11.79
N ILE A 201 -11.58 -13.61 -12.68
CA ILE A 201 -12.19 -14.92 -12.89
C ILE A 201 -12.55 -15.06 -14.37
N ASN A 202 -12.28 -16.21 -14.98
CA ASN A 202 -12.60 -16.50 -16.39
C ASN A 202 -12.19 -15.35 -17.34
N ASP A 203 -10.92 -14.91 -17.23
CA ASP A 203 -10.35 -13.82 -18.03
C ASP A 203 -11.09 -12.47 -17.93
N SER A 204 -11.83 -12.24 -16.84
CA SER A 204 -12.54 -11.01 -16.56
C SER A 204 -12.19 -10.49 -15.17
N ILE A 205 -12.33 -9.17 -14.95
CA ILE A 205 -12.24 -8.59 -13.62
C ILE A 205 -13.50 -8.99 -12.84
N LYS A 206 -13.33 -9.49 -11.59
CA LYS A 206 -14.45 -9.76 -10.69
C LYS A 206 -15.22 -8.49 -10.35
N ASP A 207 -16.49 -8.66 -10.04
CA ASP A 207 -17.32 -7.55 -9.54
C ASP A 207 -16.73 -6.99 -8.23
N ILE A 208 -16.90 -5.69 -8.05
CA ILE A 208 -16.39 -4.96 -6.89
C ILE A 208 -16.90 -5.56 -5.58
N GLU A 209 -18.18 -5.96 -5.57
CA GLU A 209 -18.86 -6.57 -4.41
C GLU A 209 -18.31 -7.97 -4.09
N ASP A 210 -17.99 -8.77 -5.09
CA ASP A 210 -17.41 -10.10 -4.89
C ASP A 210 -16.05 -10.02 -4.21
N ILE A 211 -15.19 -9.11 -4.69
CA ILE A 211 -13.89 -8.84 -4.07
C ILE A 211 -14.09 -8.36 -2.62
N GLN A 212 -15.05 -7.45 -2.39
CA GLN A 212 -15.34 -6.93 -1.06
C GLN A 212 -15.85 -8.02 -0.11
N ASN A 213 -16.67 -8.93 -0.59
CA ASN A 213 -17.17 -10.05 0.22
C ASN A 213 -16.03 -11.00 0.65
N GLU A 214 -15.04 -11.22 -0.21
CA GLU A 214 -13.85 -12.00 0.15
C GLU A 214 -13.00 -11.27 1.20
N ILE A 215 -12.82 -9.94 1.08
CA ILE A 215 -12.14 -9.11 2.08
C ILE A 215 -12.83 -9.24 3.44
N LEU A 216 -14.16 -9.07 3.47
CA LEU A 216 -14.94 -9.13 4.70
C LEU A 216 -14.84 -10.48 5.43
N LYS A 217 -14.65 -11.60 4.73
CA LYS A 217 -14.42 -12.89 5.38
C LYS A 217 -13.18 -12.87 6.24
N PHE A 218 -12.04 -12.43 5.71
CA PHE A 218 -10.79 -12.34 6.46
C PHE A 218 -10.87 -11.30 7.60
N VAL A 219 -11.48 -10.16 7.33
CA VAL A 219 -11.61 -9.10 8.33
C VAL A 219 -12.43 -9.56 9.53
N LYS A 220 -13.56 -10.26 9.30
CA LYS A 220 -14.40 -10.79 10.38
C LYS A 220 -13.70 -11.80 11.29
N GLU A 221 -12.64 -12.45 10.83
CA GLU A 221 -11.86 -13.38 11.65
C GLU A 221 -11.05 -12.67 12.74
N ILE A 222 -10.61 -11.43 12.50
CA ILE A 222 -9.72 -10.68 13.40
C ILE A 222 -10.41 -9.61 14.25
N ILE A 223 -11.65 -9.22 13.91
CA ILE A 223 -12.40 -8.15 14.62
C ILE A 223 -13.50 -8.69 15.55
N LYS A 224 -13.45 -9.98 15.86
CA LYS A 224 -14.40 -10.65 16.78
C LYS A 224 -14.37 -10.08 18.19
#